data_869189df2ffb4620886f6f7bfa3c636d
#
_entry.id   869189df2ffb4620886f6f7bfa3c636d
#
_cell.length_a   1.000
_cell.length_b   1.000
_cell.length_c   1.000
_cell.angle_alpha   90.00
_cell.angle_beta   90.00
_cell.angle_gamma   90.00
#
_symmetry.space_group_name_H-M   'P 1'
#
loop_
_entity.id
_entity.type
_entity.pdbx_description
1 polymer ?
#
loop_
_entity_poly.entity_id
_entity_poly.type
_entity_poly.pdbx_seq_one_letter_code
_entity_poly.pdbx_strand_id
1 'polypeptide(L)'
;MFSRTGAKRALNGIDLHVQPREVVAVVGGSGSGKTTLGRAIAGLLSPTSGQILFRNQLVSRRSPAWRDYRLNCQMVFQDPYSSLDPRMTIGQLVGEGLRMLDDMPAADKRRRVDEVLAEVGLGSEYAKRFPHEMSGGQRQRVAIARAIVRRPAFVIADEPVSALDVTVRAQVLDLFADLQERHGFSCLFISHDLGVVEQVADRVVVMRDGGIVEQGSRDAVFDRPQEDYTRSLLSAIPALESTDTGGVRLRWRLDGQEPLRATA
;
A
#
# COMPACT_ATOMS: atom_id res chain seq x y z
N MET A 1 17.75 30.01 24.55
CA MET A 1 17.78 28.64 25.15
C MET A 1 16.65 27.84 24.52
N PHE A 2 16.89 27.18 23.38
CA PHE A 2 15.86 26.42 22.67
C PHE A 2 15.74 25.05 23.34
N SER A 3 14.59 24.81 23.97
CA SER A 3 14.22 23.49 24.50
C SER A 3 14.26 22.46 23.39
N ARG A 4 15.13 21.44 23.51
CA ARG A 4 15.08 20.22 22.72
C ARG A 4 13.81 19.46 23.11
N THR A 5 12.71 19.75 22.47
CA THR A 5 11.53 18.87 22.49
C THR A 5 12.00 17.49 22.06
N GLY A 6 11.83 16.49 22.94
CA GLY A 6 12.27 15.12 22.71
C GLY A 6 11.74 14.63 21.37
N ALA A 7 12.62 14.12 20.52
CA ALA A 7 12.23 13.57 19.21
C ALA A 7 11.20 12.45 19.42
N LYS A 8 9.98 12.65 18.95
CA LYS A 8 8.92 11.63 19.03
C LYS A 8 9.36 10.42 18.18
N ARG A 9 9.45 9.24 18.80
CA ARG A 9 9.71 8.00 18.05
C ARG A 9 8.52 7.72 17.14
N ALA A 10 8.77 7.61 15.85
CA ALA A 10 7.73 7.31 14.86
C ALA A 10 7.44 5.82 14.75
N LEU A 11 8.43 4.96 15.07
CA LEU A 11 8.32 3.50 15.09
C LEU A 11 8.96 2.96 16.37
N ASN A 12 8.30 2.02 17.02
CA ASN A 12 8.68 1.44 18.31
C ASN A 12 8.72 -0.09 18.21
N GLY A 13 9.88 -0.68 17.87
CA GLY A 13 10.07 -2.12 17.88
C GLY A 13 9.07 -2.86 16.98
N ILE A 14 9.18 -2.66 15.67
CA ILE A 14 8.33 -3.32 14.69
C ILE A 14 9.00 -4.61 14.24
N ASP A 15 8.35 -5.75 14.54
CA ASP A 15 8.66 -7.05 13.97
C ASP A 15 7.59 -7.45 12.97
N LEU A 16 7.95 -7.40 11.70
CA LEU A 16 7.05 -7.65 10.58
C LEU A 16 7.74 -8.49 9.52
N HIS A 17 7.06 -9.50 9.02
CA HIS A 17 7.50 -10.26 7.85
C HIS A 17 6.38 -10.30 6.82
N VAL A 18 6.74 -10.47 5.55
CA VAL A 18 5.80 -10.66 4.44
C VAL A 18 6.26 -11.90 3.68
N GLN A 19 5.34 -12.86 3.50
CA GLN A 19 5.62 -14.08 2.76
C GLN A 19 5.58 -13.83 1.24
N PRO A 20 6.19 -14.71 0.45
CA PRO A 20 6.04 -14.64 -1.01
C PRO A 20 4.55 -14.68 -1.41
N ARG A 21 4.17 -13.76 -2.30
CA ARG A 21 2.82 -13.57 -2.84
C ARG A 21 1.76 -13.12 -1.81
N GLU A 22 2.14 -12.85 -0.57
CA GLU A 22 1.25 -12.41 0.49
C GLU A 22 0.95 -10.92 0.38
N VAL A 23 -0.31 -10.53 0.63
CA VAL A 23 -0.74 -9.16 0.84
C VAL A 23 -0.94 -8.91 2.34
N VAL A 24 -0.01 -8.18 2.94
CA VAL A 24 -0.10 -7.76 4.34
C VAL A 24 -0.63 -6.34 4.40
N ALA A 25 -1.80 -6.15 4.98
CA ALA A 25 -2.33 -4.81 5.20
C ALA A 25 -1.86 -4.23 6.53
N VAL A 26 -1.48 -2.96 6.52
CA VAL A 26 -1.13 -2.18 7.71
C VAL A 26 -2.18 -1.11 7.93
N VAL A 27 -2.90 -1.21 9.04
CA VAL A 27 -4.00 -0.31 9.42
C VAL A 27 -3.73 0.42 10.72
N GLY A 28 -4.49 1.47 11.00
CA GLY A 28 -4.40 2.24 12.25
C GLY A 28 -4.75 3.71 12.03
N GLY A 29 -4.92 4.45 13.10
CA GLY A 29 -5.25 5.87 13.08
C GLY A 29 -4.18 6.74 12.42
N SER A 30 -4.52 8.00 12.17
CA SER A 30 -3.56 9.00 11.69
C SER A 30 -2.41 9.15 12.70
N GLY A 31 -1.17 9.22 12.20
CA GLY A 31 0.02 9.34 13.05
C GLY A 31 0.48 8.04 13.73
N SER A 32 -0.12 6.88 13.47
CA SER A 32 0.29 5.59 14.04
C SER A 32 1.63 5.05 13.51
N GLY A 33 2.21 5.67 12.47
CA GLY A 33 3.53 5.29 11.92
C GLY A 33 3.51 4.52 10.61
N LYS A 34 2.35 4.19 10.03
CA LYS A 34 2.20 3.36 8.81
C LYS A 34 3.03 3.83 7.63
N THR A 35 2.84 5.08 7.22
CA THR A 35 3.62 5.69 6.12
C THR A 35 5.12 5.74 6.44
N THR A 36 5.49 5.97 7.71
CA THR A 36 6.89 5.93 8.13
C THR A 36 7.46 4.53 7.98
N LEU A 37 6.71 3.49 8.36
CA LEU A 37 7.08 2.10 8.16
C LEU A 37 7.26 1.78 6.68
N GLY A 38 6.29 2.11 5.84
CA GLY A 38 6.37 1.93 4.38
C GLY A 38 7.61 2.62 3.77
N ARG A 39 7.87 3.87 4.15
CA ARG A 39 9.05 4.63 3.67
C ARG A 39 10.37 4.05 4.18
N ALA A 40 10.42 3.53 5.40
CA ALA A 40 11.61 2.87 5.93
C ALA A 40 11.89 1.58 5.15
N ILE A 41 10.86 0.75 4.93
CA ILE A 41 10.96 -0.46 4.11
C ILE A 41 11.33 -0.10 2.67
N ALA A 42 10.75 0.92 2.06
CA ALA A 42 11.13 1.38 0.70
C ALA A 42 12.59 1.90 0.60
N GLY A 43 13.29 2.02 1.75
CA GLY A 43 14.64 2.58 1.80
C GLY A 43 14.70 4.10 1.59
N LEU A 44 13.56 4.78 1.68
CA LEU A 44 13.45 6.25 1.60
C LEU A 44 13.87 6.90 2.92
N LEU A 45 13.61 6.22 4.04
CA LEU A 45 14.05 6.59 5.39
C LEU A 45 15.00 5.53 5.93
N SER A 46 16.07 5.96 6.60
CA SER A 46 16.95 5.02 7.31
C SER A 46 16.41 4.79 8.72
N PRO A 47 16.21 3.54 9.16
CA PRO A 47 15.82 3.27 10.54
C PRO A 47 16.94 3.70 11.50
N THR A 48 16.58 4.21 12.67
CA THR A 48 17.55 4.58 13.74
C THR A 48 18.18 3.34 14.36
N SER A 49 17.43 2.25 14.44
CA SER A 49 17.86 0.94 14.94
C SER A 49 17.04 -0.15 14.26
N GLY A 50 17.45 -1.41 14.40
CA GLY A 50 16.82 -2.55 13.75
C GLY A 50 17.40 -2.85 12.38
N GLN A 51 16.80 -3.82 11.68
CA GLN A 51 17.30 -4.35 10.42
C GLN A 51 16.14 -4.58 9.45
N ILE A 52 16.41 -4.44 8.16
CA ILE A 52 15.51 -4.84 7.10
C ILE A 52 16.19 -5.97 6.34
N LEU A 53 15.49 -7.09 6.20
CA LEU A 53 15.94 -8.25 5.45
C LEU A 53 15.10 -8.42 4.18
N PHE A 54 15.75 -8.66 3.07
CA PHE A 54 15.11 -9.02 1.81
C PHE A 54 15.75 -10.31 1.29
N ARG A 55 14.94 -11.35 1.09
CA ARG A 55 15.44 -12.69 0.71
C ARG A 55 16.55 -13.17 1.66
N ASN A 56 16.36 -12.97 2.96
CA ASN A 56 17.31 -13.28 4.04
C ASN A 56 18.67 -12.53 3.96
N GLN A 57 18.75 -11.47 3.16
CA GLN A 57 19.94 -10.62 3.09
C GLN A 57 19.67 -9.28 3.77
N LEU A 58 20.63 -8.82 4.56
CA LEU A 58 20.56 -7.51 5.21
C LEU A 58 20.60 -6.40 4.15
N VAL A 59 19.55 -5.57 4.16
CA VAL A 59 19.42 -4.43 3.27
C VAL A 59 19.86 -3.16 3.97
N SER A 60 20.89 -2.54 3.45
CA SER A 60 21.33 -1.19 3.82
C SER A 60 21.87 -0.47 2.58
N ARG A 61 21.90 0.87 2.60
CA ARG A 61 22.44 1.65 1.46
C ARG A 61 23.90 1.32 1.11
N ARG A 62 24.63 0.66 2.03
CA ARG A 62 26.03 0.26 1.86
C ARG A 62 26.18 -1.22 1.53
N SER A 63 25.09 -2.01 1.57
CA SER A 63 25.16 -3.44 1.29
C SER A 63 25.19 -3.71 -0.22
N PRO A 64 25.86 -4.77 -0.67
CA PRO A 64 25.81 -5.21 -2.08
C PRO A 64 24.36 -5.52 -2.54
N ALA A 65 23.51 -5.97 -1.62
CA ALA A 65 22.10 -6.28 -1.88
C ALA A 65 21.24 -5.03 -2.18
N TRP A 66 21.75 -3.80 -1.94
CA TRP A 66 20.96 -2.58 -2.10
C TRP A 66 20.44 -2.36 -3.53
N ARG A 67 21.27 -2.64 -4.55
CA ARG A 67 20.85 -2.50 -5.95
C ARG A 67 19.72 -3.47 -6.28
N ASP A 68 19.88 -4.75 -5.93
CA ASP A 68 18.86 -5.78 -6.15
C ASP A 68 17.56 -5.44 -5.41
N TYR A 69 17.66 -5.03 -4.13
CA TYR A 69 16.52 -4.58 -3.35
C TYR A 69 15.75 -3.45 -4.04
N ARG A 70 16.43 -2.40 -4.48
CA ARG A 70 15.78 -1.26 -5.15
C ARG A 70 15.15 -1.62 -6.50
N LEU A 71 15.65 -2.63 -7.17
CA LEU A 71 15.03 -3.14 -8.39
C LEU A 71 13.76 -3.93 -8.09
N ASN A 72 13.74 -4.67 -7.00
CA ASN A 72 12.69 -5.61 -6.62
C ASN A 72 11.67 -5.05 -5.62
N CYS A 73 11.95 -3.94 -4.94
CA CYS A 73 11.04 -3.28 -4.00
C CYS A 73 10.61 -1.94 -4.58
N GLN A 74 9.33 -1.80 -4.89
CA GLN A 74 8.75 -0.60 -5.49
C GLN A 74 7.65 -0.03 -4.62
N MET A 75 7.35 1.27 -4.77
CA MET A 75 6.35 1.95 -3.95
C MET A 75 5.35 2.70 -4.83
N VAL A 76 4.07 2.50 -4.54
CA VAL A 76 2.95 3.33 -4.99
C VAL A 76 2.65 4.32 -3.87
N PHE A 77 2.75 5.60 -4.17
CA PHE A 77 2.56 6.68 -3.19
C PHE A 77 1.11 7.09 -3.05
N GLN A 78 0.75 7.63 -1.90
CA GLN A 78 -0.58 8.09 -1.54
C GLN A 78 -1.15 9.13 -2.51
N ASP A 79 -0.32 10.08 -2.95
CA ASP A 79 -0.72 11.12 -3.90
C ASP A 79 -0.02 10.90 -5.25
N PRO A 80 -0.76 10.40 -6.25
CA PRO A 80 -0.20 10.20 -7.58
C PRO A 80 0.15 11.53 -8.25
N TYR A 81 -0.52 12.63 -7.90
CA TYR A 81 -0.26 13.94 -8.51
C TYR A 81 1.13 14.46 -8.14
N SER A 82 1.50 14.42 -6.87
CA SER A 82 2.83 14.85 -6.41
C SER A 82 3.95 13.87 -6.78
N SER A 83 3.60 12.61 -7.09
CA SER A 83 4.58 11.57 -7.43
C SER A 83 4.96 11.51 -8.92
N LEU A 84 4.21 12.19 -9.79
CA LEU A 84 4.42 12.23 -11.24
C LEU A 84 4.97 13.60 -11.65
N ASP A 85 6.16 13.67 -12.25
CA ASP A 85 6.70 14.93 -12.78
C ASP A 85 5.81 15.44 -13.93
N PRO A 86 5.16 16.61 -13.78
CA PRO A 86 4.21 17.13 -14.78
C PRO A 86 4.86 17.50 -16.13
N ARG A 87 6.19 17.54 -16.18
CA ARG A 87 6.96 17.86 -17.40
C ARG A 87 7.32 16.62 -18.21
N MET A 88 7.07 15.44 -17.69
CA MET A 88 7.34 14.16 -18.35
C MET A 88 6.06 13.57 -18.93
N THR A 89 6.17 12.92 -20.07
CA THR A 89 5.05 12.13 -20.60
C THR A 89 4.85 10.86 -19.79
N ILE A 90 3.65 10.28 -19.87
CA ILE A 90 3.31 9.02 -19.18
C ILE A 90 4.29 7.89 -19.53
N GLY A 91 4.63 7.77 -20.83
CA GLY A 91 5.63 6.78 -21.27
C GLY A 91 7.01 7.00 -20.64
N GLN A 92 7.42 8.26 -20.48
CA GLN A 92 8.68 8.59 -19.81
C GLN A 92 8.64 8.26 -18.31
N LEU A 93 7.53 8.58 -17.62
CA LEU A 93 7.33 8.31 -16.20
C LEU A 93 7.35 6.82 -15.90
N VAL A 94 6.59 6.03 -16.66
CA VAL A 94 6.56 4.57 -16.51
C VAL A 94 7.92 3.97 -16.88
N GLY A 95 8.53 4.44 -17.98
CA GLY A 95 9.83 3.97 -18.46
C GLY A 95 11.01 4.36 -17.58
N GLU A 96 10.85 5.32 -16.66
CA GLU A 96 11.91 5.74 -15.73
C GLU A 96 12.44 4.55 -14.92
N GLY A 97 11.54 3.68 -14.49
CA GLY A 97 11.89 2.44 -13.82
C GLY A 97 12.87 1.57 -14.60
N LEU A 98 12.77 1.54 -15.92
CA LEU A 98 13.62 0.69 -16.79
C LEU A 98 14.99 1.32 -17.10
N ARG A 99 15.24 2.58 -16.74
CA ARG A 99 16.54 3.25 -17.00
C ARG A 99 17.71 2.56 -16.28
N MET A 100 17.46 1.94 -15.12
CA MET A 100 18.47 1.23 -14.35
C MET A 100 18.78 -0.19 -14.89
N LEU A 101 18.08 -0.63 -15.94
CA LEU A 101 18.32 -1.89 -16.63
C LEU A 101 19.21 -1.59 -17.84
N ASP A 102 20.51 -1.58 -17.61
CA ASP A 102 21.50 -1.17 -18.63
C ASP A 102 21.50 -2.11 -19.83
N ASP A 103 21.25 -3.41 -19.59
CA ASP A 103 21.29 -4.46 -20.62
C ASP A 103 20.01 -4.56 -21.46
N MET A 104 18.96 -3.78 -21.17
CA MET A 104 17.69 -3.82 -21.91
C MET A 104 17.72 -2.83 -23.09
N PRO A 105 17.57 -3.30 -24.34
CA PRO A 105 17.51 -2.45 -25.54
C PRO A 105 16.37 -1.42 -25.45
N ALA A 106 16.55 -0.25 -26.08
CA ALA A 106 15.55 0.83 -26.05
C ALA A 106 14.20 0.42 -26.65
N ALA A 107 14.20 -0.48 -27.66
CA ALA A 107 12.99 -1.02 -28.25
C ALA A 107 12.21 -1.89 -27.26
N ASP A 108 12.92 -2.72 -26.49
CA ASP A 108 12.32 -3.59 -25.47
C ASP A 108 11.79 -2.78 -24.28
N LYS A 109 12.48 -1.70 -23.88
CA LYS A 109 11.98 -0.77 -22.88
C LYS A 109 10.65 -0.13 -23.31
N ARG A 110 10.56 0.30 -24.58
CA ARG A 110 9.30 0.87 -25.10
C ARG A 110 8.19 -0.17 -25.12
N ARG A 111 8.45 -1.36 -25.67
CA ARG A 111 7.48 -2.46 -25.69
C ARG A 111 6.98 -2.78 -24.26
N ARG A 112 7.89 -2.85 -23.27
CA ARG A 112 7.50 -3.10 -21.88
C ARG A 112 6.63 -1.99 -21.28
N VAL A 113 6.88 -0.72 -21.63
CA VAL A 113 6.02 0.40 -21.25
C VAL A 113 4.61 0.24 -21.84
N ASP A 114 4.49 -0.07 -23.14
CA ASP A 114 3.21 -0.26 -23.79
C ASP A 114 2.45 -1.45 -23.21
N GLU A 115 3.13 -2.56 -22.94
CA GLU A 115 2.55 -3.75 -22.29
C GLU A 115 1.96 -3.38 -20.91
N VAL A 116 2.73 -2.71 -20.04
CA VAL A 116 2.25 -2.39 -18.69
C VAL A 116 1.14 -1.34 -18.70
N LEU A 117 1.15 -0.41 -19.64
CA LEU A 117 0.03 0.52 -19.82
C LEU A 117 -1.25 -0.23 -20.19
N ALA A 118 -1.16 -1.20 -21.10
CA ALA A 118 -2.29 -2.08 -21.42
C ALA A 118 -2.74 -2.91 -20.21
N GLU A 119 -1.79 -3.46 -19.41
CA GLU A 119 -2.10 -4.20 -18.19
C GLU A 119 -2.91 -3.38 -17.17
N VAL A 120 -2.68 -2.06 -17.08
CA VAL A 120 -3.46 -1.17 -16.21
C VAL A 120 -4.69 -0.56 -16.89
N GLY A 121 -5.07 -1.06 -18.07
CA GLY A 121 -6.25 -0.61 -18.81
C GLY A 121 -6.10 0.76 -19.44
N LEU A 122 -4.87 1.15 -19.81
CA LEU A 122 -4.56 2.36 -20.57
C LEU A 122 -4.01 1.94 -21.93
N GLY A 123 -4.52 2.55 -23.01
CA GLY A 123 -4.01 2.30 -24.36
C GLY A 123 -2.62 2.93 -24.59
N SER A 124 -1.92 2.48 -25.64
CA SER A 124 -0.60 2.99 -26.00
C SER A 124 -0.58 4.50 -26.32
N GLU A 125 -1.73 5.07 -26.70
CA GLU A 125 -1.91 6.50 -26.94
C GLU A 125 -1.67 7.35 -25.69
N TYR A 126 -1.88 6.77 -24.49
CA TYR A 126 -1.59 7.45 -23.23
C TYR A 126 -0.10 7.68 -23.00
N ALA A 127 0.78 6.89 -23.60
CA ALA A 127 2.23 7.07 -23.45
C ALA A 127 2.73 8.47 -23.84
N LYS A 128 2.01 9.16 -24.73
CA LYS A 128 2.36 10.51 -25.21
C LYS A 128 1.72 11.64 -24.41
N ARG A 129 0.74 11.33 -23.55
CA ARG A 129 0.04 12.31 -22.71
C ARG A 129 0.90 12.74 -21.52
N PHE A 130 0.52 13.86 -20.91
CA PHE A 130 1.09 14.37 -19.68
C PHE A 130 0.14 14.11 -18.48
N PRO A 131 0.65 14.10 -17.23
CA PRO A 131 -0.20 13.86 -16.05
C PRO A 131 -1.39 14.81 -15.90
N HIS A 132 -1.26 16.07 -16.33
CA HIS A 132 -2.35 17.05 -16.24
C HIS A 132 -3.51 16.77 -17.21
N GLU A 133 -3.31 15.94 -18.24
CA GLU A 133 -4.34 15.53 -19.21
C GLU A 133 -5.12 14.29 -18.74
N MET A 134 -4.90 13.81 -17.52
CA MET A 134 -5.45 12.56 -17.01
C MET A 134 -6.37 12.77 -15.81
N SER A 135 -7.41 11.92 -15.69
CA SER A 135 -8.24 11.85 -14.48
C SER A 135 -7.46 11.32 -13.28
N GLY A 136 -8.01 11.47 -12.05
CA GLY A 136 -7.39 10.94 -10.83
C GLY A 136 -7.16 9.43 -10.89
N GLY A 137 -8.15 8.67 -11.31
CA GLY A 137 -8.04 7.22 -11.46
C GLY A 137 -7.04 6.79 -12.55
N GLN A 138 -6.95 7.54 -13.65
CA GLN A 138 -5.94 7.28 -14.70
C GLN A 138 -4.53 7.55 -14.17
N ARG A 139 -4.30 8.64 -13.42
CA ARG A 139 -3.00 8.91 -12.77
C ARG A 139 -2.62 7.81 -11.79
N GLN A 140 -3.59 7.30 -11.02
CA GLN A 140 -3.35 6.18 -10.12
C GLN A 140 -2.94 4.92 -10.86
N ARG A 141 -3.59 4.60 -11.99
CA ARG A 141 -3.20 3.49 -12.86
C ARG A 141 -1.78 3.67 -13.41
N VAL A 142 -1.37 4.90 -13.75
CA VAL A 142 0.01 5.21 -14.15
C VAL A 142 0.99 5.01 -13.00
N ALA A 143 0.65 5.43 -11.76
CA ALA A 143 1.49 5.20 -10.60
C ALA A 143 1.70 3.70 -10.32
N ILE A 144 0.65 2.89 -10.48
CA ILE A 144 0.72 1.43 -10.40
C ILE A 144 1.61 0.88 -11.53
N ALA A 145 1.37 1.29 -12.79
CA ALA A 145 2.18 0.87 -13.95
C ALA A 145 3.67 1.15 -13.74
N ARG A 146 4.02 2.35 -13.23
CA ARG A 146 5.40 2.73 -12.90
C ARG A 146 6.02 1.80 -11.85
N ALA A 147 5.25 1.37 -10.86
CA ALA A 147 5.72 0.46 -9.83
C ALA A 147 5.97 -0.96 -10.38
N ILE A 148 5.07 -1.47 -11.24
CA ILE A 148 5.12 -2.87 -11.70
C ILE A 148 5.89 -3.08 -13.03
N VAL A 149 6.30 -2.00 -13.72
CA VAL A 149 6.99 -2.10 -15.04
C VAL A 149 8.22 -3.00 -15.00
N ARG A 150 8.88 -3.08 -13.86
CA ARG A 150 10.07 -3.94 -13.63
C ARG A 150 9.74 -5.37 -13.22
N ARG A 151 8.47 -5.71 -12.99
CA ARG A 151 8.04 -6.96 -12.35
C ARG A 151 8.71 -7.15 -10.98
N PRO A 152 8.48 -6.23 -10.03
CA PRO A 152 9.11 -6.30 -8.72
C PRO A 152 8.65 -7.54 -7.95
N ALA A 153 9.47 -8.01 -7.00
CA ALA A 153 9.06 -9.07 -6.08
C ALA A 153 8.19 -8.54 -4.93
N PHE A 154 8.32 -7.24 -4.60
CA PHE A 154 7.63 -6.62 -3.49
C PHE A 154 7.14 -5.21 -3.83
N VAL A 155 5.88 -4.93 -3.52
CA VAL A 155 5.25 -3.61 -3.71
C VAL A 155 4.77 -3.08 -2.38
N ILE A 156 5.06 -1.82 -2.10
CA ILE A 156 4.49 -1.06 -0.98
C ILE A 156 3.44 -0.13 -1.57
N ALA A 157 2.19 -0.30 -1.19
CA ALA A 157 1.08 0.54 -1.61
C ALA A 157 0.66 1.43 -0.43
N ASP A 158 1.09 2.69 -0.41
CA ASP A 158 0.79 3.64 0.66
C ASP A 158 -0.47 4.43 0.30
N GLU A 159 -1.60 4.04 0.89
CA GLU A 159 -2.93 4.61 0.66
C GLU A 159 -3.30 4.78 -0.84
N PRO A 160 -3.17 3.72 -1.65
CA PRO A 160 -3.20 3.84 -3.11
C PRO A 160 -4.54 4.28 -3.69
N VAL A 161 -5.61 4.33 -2.90
CA VAL A 161 -6.97 4.66 -3.38
C VAL A 161 -7.66 5.74 -2.53
N SER A 162 -6.97 6.33 -1.56
CA SER A 162 -7.58 7.27 -0.60
C SER A 162 -8.10 8.56 -1.23
N ALA A 163 -7.51 9.01 -2.33
CA ALA A 163 -7.88 10.24 -3.03
C ALA A 163 -8.91 10.02 -4.17
N LEU A 164 -9.46 8.80 -4.31
CA LEU A 164 -10.36 8.43 -5.40
C LEU A 164 -11.82 8.40 -4.91
N ASP A 165 -12.75 8.74 -5.81
CA ASP A 165 -14.18 8.51 -5.58
C ASP A 165 -14.50 7.00 -5.48
N VAL A 166 -15.66 6.67 -4.90
CA VAL A 166 -16.03 5.29 -4.55
C VAL A 166 -16.00 4.35 -5.74
N THR A 167 -16.52 4.79 -6.89
CA THR A 167 -16.61 3.95 -8.09
C THR A 167 -15.24 3.67 -8.70
N VAL A 168 -14.42 4.70 -8.82
CA VAL A 168 -13.05 4.59 -9.36
C VAL A 168 -12.17 3.80 -8.40
N ARG A 169 -12.38 3.96 -7.08
CA ARG A 169 -11.68 3.20 -6.03
C ARG A 169 -11.85 1.70 -6.22
N ALA A 170 -13.09 1.22 -6.38
CA ALA A 170 -13.37 -0.20 -6.59
C ALA A 170 -12.63 -0.73 -7.83
N GLN A 171 -12.73 -0.02 -8.95
CA GLN A 171 -12.04 -0.41 -10.20
C GLN A 171 -10.51 -0.47 -10.08
N VAL A 172 -9.91 0.42 -9.28
CA VAL A 172 -8.45 0.41 -9.06
C VAL A 172 -8.04 -0.70 -8.11
N LEU A 173 -8.88 -1.04 -7.12
CA LEU A 173 -8.64 -2.18 -6.22
C LEU A 173 -8.73 -3.52 -6.96
N ASP A 174 -9.75 -3.71 -7.79
CA ASP A 174 -9.91 -4.91 -8.62
C ASP A 174 -8.71 -5.07 -9.56
N LEU A 175 -8.30 -3.97 -10.21
CA LEU A 175 -7.10 -3.96 -11.04
C LEU A 175 -5.85 -4.34 -10.25
N PHE A 176 -5.68 -3.79 -9.04
CA PHE A 176 -4.51 -4.05 -8.20
C PHE A 176 -4.44 -5.53 -7.78
N ALA A 177 -5.57 -6.11 -7.39
CA ALA A 177 -5.68 -7.52 -7.03
C ALA A 177 -5.35 -8.44 -8.22
N ASP A 178 -5.92 -8.16 -9.39
CA ASP A 178 -5.64 -8.89 -10.64
C ASP A 178 -4.14 -8.79 -11.04
N LEU A 179 -3.53 -7.62 -10.91
CA LEU A 179 -2.11 -7.45 -11.16
C LEU A 179 -1.24 -8.21 -10.15
N GLN A 180 -1.64 -8.22 -8.88
CA GLN A 180 -0.95 -8.96 -7.83
C GLN A 180 -0.99 -10.47 -8.09
N GLU A 181 -2.15 -11.00 -8.45
CA GLU A 181 -2.31 -12.42 -8.81
C GLU A 181 -1.47 -12.80 -10.03
N ARG A 182 -1.54 -12.03 -11.12
CA ARG A 182 -0.82 -12.29 -12.38
C ARG A 182 0.69 -12.17 -12.24
N HIS A 183 1.18 -11.15 -11.54
CA HIS A 183 2.63 -10.92 -11.39
C HIS A 183 3.23 -11.65 -10.19
N GLY A 184 2.42 -12.05 -9.21
CA GLY A 184 2.85 -12.80 -8.03
C GLY A 184 3.76 -12.02 -7.09
N PHE A 185 3.69 -10.68 -7.07
CA PHE A 185 4.45 -9.90 -6.11
C PHE A 185 3.80 -9.97 -4.72
N SER A 186 4.65 -9.87 -3.68
CA SER A 186 4.16 -9.65 -2.31
C SER A 186 3.85 -8.18 -2.10
N CYS A 187 2.90 -7.86 -1.22
CA CYS A 187 2.48 -6.48 -1.00
C CYS A 187 2.43 -6.10 0.48
N LEU A 188 2.92 -4.90 0.79
CA LEU A 188 2.58 -4.18 2.02
C LEU A 188 1.55 -3.10 1.65
N PHE A 189 0.29 -3.33 1.99
CA PHE A 189 -0.82 -2.46 1.67
C PHE A 189 -1.18 -1.57 2.86
N ILE A 190 -0.88 -0.30 2.81
CA ILE A 190 -1.15 0.66 3.89
C ILE A 190 -2.48 1.36 3.60
N SER A 191 -3.41 1.30 4.55
CA SER A 191 -4.69 1.99 4.44
C SER A 191 -5.23 2.39 5.82
N HIS A 192 -6.04 3.43 5.84
CA HIS A 192 -6.90 3.74 6.98
C HIS A 192 -8.35 3.27 6.74
N ASP A 193 -8.67 2.81 5.54
CA ASP A 193 -9.99 2.28 5.17
C ASP A 193 -10.00 0.76 5.33
N LEU A 194 -10.64 0.30 6.41
CA LEU A 194 -10.71 -1.12 6.74
C LEU A 194 -11.58 -1.91 5.76
N GLY A 195 -12.59 -1.28 5.13
CA GLY A 195 -13.40 -1.93 4.09
C GLY A 195 -12.56 -2.29 2.86
N VAL A 196 -11.60 -1.43 2.50
CA VAL A 196 -10.60 -1.71 1.45
C VAL A 196 -9.68 -2.86 1.86
N VAL A 197 -9.21 -2.85 3.11
CA VAL A 197 -8.31 -3.88 3.64
C VAL A 197 -8.97 -5.26 3.64
N GLU A 198 -10.24 -5.33 4.00
CA GLU A 198 -11.01 -6.58 4.00
C GLU A 198 -11.06 -7.25 2.62
N GLN A 199 -11.05 -6.46 1.55
CA GLN A 199 -11.11 -6.96 0.17
C GLN A 199 -9.78 -7.49 -0.35
N VAL A 200 -8.64 -6.91 0.08
CA VAL A 200 -7.35 -7.17 -0.56
C VAL A 200 -6.35 -7.94 0.30
N ALA A 201 -6.54 -8.00 1.62
CA ALA A 201 -5.53 -8.51 2.53
C ALA A 201 -5.67 -10.01 2.82
N ASP A 202 -4.52 -10.70 2.90
CA ASP A 202 -4.41 -12.03 3.49
C ASP A 202 -4.21 -11.95 5.00
N ARG A 203 -3.40 -10.98 5.44
CA ARG A 203 -3.05 -10.74 6.83
C ARG A 203 -3.12 -9.24 7.16
N VAL A 204 -3.50 -8.94 8.38
CA VAL A 204 -3.68 -7.56 8.86
C VAL A 204 -2.76 -7.30 10.05
N VAL A 205 -2.16 -6.12 10.05
CA VAL A 205 -1.31 -5.59 11.11
C VAL A 205 -1.90 -4.26 11.56
N VAL A 206 -2.30 -4.20 12.81
CA VAL A 206 -2.88 -3.00 13.41
C VAL A 206 -1.79 -2.23 14.15
N MET A 207 -1.57 -0.97 13.75
CA MET A 207 -0.57 -0.10 14.35
C MET A 207 -1.18 1.01 15.17
N ARG A 208 -0.62 1.24 16.37
CA ARG A 208 -0.92 2.36 17.25
C ARG A 208 0.36 2.93 17.86
N ASP A 209 0.50 4.25 17.90
CA ASP A 209 1.63 4.96 18.55
C ASP A 209 3.02 4.44 18.16
N GLY A 210 3.19 4.05 16.88
CA GLY A 210 4.44 3.55 16.33
C GLY A 210 4.72 2.07 16.59
N GLY A 211 3.85 1.34 17.29
CA GLY A 211 3.95 -0.09 17.57
C GLY A 211 2.88 -0.91 16.86
N ILE A 212 3.11 -2.22 16.76
CA ILE A 212 2.07 -3.19 16.37
C ILE A 212 1.32 -3.57 17.64
N VAL A 213 0.00 -3.41 17.64
CA VAL A 213 -0.86 -3.80 18.76
C VAL A 213 -1.55 -5.14 18.50
N GLU A 214 -1.88 -5.44 17.27
CA GLU A 214 -2.49 -6.71 16.89
C GLU A 214 -2.04 -7.11 15.47
N GLN A 215 -1.89 -8.41 15.22
CA GLN A 215 -1.67 -8.95 13.89
C GLN A 215 -2.22 -10.36 13.77
N GLY A 216 -2.75 -10.69 12.60
CA GLY A 216 -3.32 -12.02 12.35
C GLY A 216 -3.81 -12.16 10.91
N SER A 217 -4.38 -13.31 10.57
CA SER A 217 -5.11 -13.44 9.31
C SER A 217 -6.24 -12.40 9.25
N ARG A 218 -6.63 -12.00 8.04
CA ARG A 218 -7.75 -11.07 7.84
C ARG A 218 -8.95 -11.47 8.69
N ASP A 219 -9.41 -12.72 8.58
CA ASP A 219 -10.60 -13.22 9.27
C ASP A 219 -10.43 -13.20 10.80
N ALA A 220 -9.22 -13.48 11.33
CA ALA A 220 -8.98 -13.44 12.75
C ALA A 220 -9.10 -12.00 13.32
N VAL A 221 -8.51 -11.01 12.63
CA VAL A 221 -8.53 -9.61 13.08
C VAL A 221 -9.91 -8.97 12.89
N PHE A 222 -10.62 -9.30 11.79
CA PHE A 222 -11.91 -8.70 11.50
C PHE A 222 -13.07 -9.32 12.28
N ASP A 223 -13.05 -10.64 12.48
CA ASP A 223 -14.20 -11.35 13.10
C ASP A 223 -14.00 -11.58 14.60
N ARG A 224 -12.75 -11.65 15.07
CA ARG A 224 -12.41 -11.93 16.47
C ARG A 224 -11.25 -11.06 16.97
N PRO A 225 -11.38 -9.72 16.90
CA PRO A 225 -10.34 -8.81 17.37
C PRO A 225 -10.06 -9.00 18.84
N GLN A 226 -8.79 -9.11 19.23
CA GLN A 226 -8.36 -9.31 20.61
C GLN A 226 -8.13 -7.98 21.34
N GLU A 227 -7.68 -6.96 20.63
CA GLU A 227 -7.35 -5.66 21.18
C GLU A 227 -8.52 -4.69 21.14
N ASP A 228 -8.74 -3.95 22.24
CA ASP A 228 -9.81 -2.93 22.32
C ASP A 228 -9.67 -1.84 21.26
N TYR A 229 -8.43 -1.50 20.93
CA TYR A 229 -8.16 -0.53 19.87
C TYR A 229 -8.62 -1.05 18.50
N THR A 230 -8.36 -2.32 18.21
CA THR A 230 -8.84 -2.95 16.96
C THR A 230 -10.35 -2.98 16.90
N ARG A 231 -11.01 -3.34 18.02
CA ARG A 231 -12.47 -3.28 18.14
C ARG A 231 -13.01 -1.88 17.87
N SER A 232 -12.37 -0.87 18.46
CA SER A 232 -12.74 0.53 18.23
C SER A 232 -12.60 0.96 16.75
N LEU A 233 -11.56 0.51 16.07
CA LEU A 233 -11.40 0.80 14.63
C LEU A 233 -12.48 0.11 13.79
N LEU A 234 -12.78 -1.16 14.08
CA LEU A 234 -13.77 -1.95 13.35
C LEU A 234 -15.20 -1.44 13.60
N SER A 235 -15.50 -0.95 14.80
CA SER A 235 -16.81 -0.37 15.13
C SER A 235 -17.13 0.89 14.32
N ALA A 236 -16.15 1.54 13.74
CA ALA A 236 -16.33 2.71 12.87
C ALA A 236 -16.67 2.33 11.41
N ILE A 237 -16.72 1.03 11.06
CA ILE A 237 -17.07 0.58 9.71
C ILE A 237 -18.60 0.47 9.60
N PRO A 238 -19.24 1.22 8.68
CA PRO A 238 -20.65 1.03 8.39
C PRO A 238 -20.87 -0.25 7.59
N ALA A 239 -21.75 -1.13 8.07
CA ALA A 239 -22.21 -2.31 7.35
C ALA A 239 -23.65 -2.10 6.87
N LEU A 240 -23.98 -2.54 5.67
CA LEU A 240 -25.34 -2.57 5.16
C LEU A 240 -25.95 -3.94 5.48
N GLU A 241 -27.02 -3.95 6.24
CA GLU A 241 -27.76 -5.15 6.59
C GLU A 241 -29.11 -5.15 5.84
N SER A 242 -29.42 -6.25 5.15
CA SER A 242 -30.76 -6.42 4.57
C SER A 242 -31.76 -6.70 5.69
N THR A 243 -32.85 -5.96 5.72
CA THR A 243 -33.94 -6.21 6.69
C THR A 243 -34.88 -7.29 6.12
N ASP A 244 -35.53 -8.05 7.01
CA ASP A 244 -36.54 -9.08 6.66
C ASP A 244 -37.70 -8.53 5.81
N THR A 245 -37.86 -7.20 5.77
CA THR A 245 -38.90 -6.50 5.00
C THR A 245 -38.40 -6.00 3.63
N GLY A 246 -37.19 -6.43 3.18
CA GLY A 246 -36.61 -6.04 1.90
C GLY A 246 -35.99 -4.63 1.87
N GLY A 247 -35.85 -3.99 3.02
CA GLY A 247 -35.16 -2.72 3.18
C GLY A 247 -33.65 -2.91 3.47
N VAL A 248 -32.89 -1.83 3.39
CA VAL A 248 -31.47 -1.81 3.77
C VAL A 248 -31.32 -0.92 5.02
N ARG A 249 -30.69 -1.46 6.06
CA ARG A 249 -30.39 -0.74 7.29
C ARG A 249 -28.87 -0.55 7.42
N LEU A 250 -28.47 0.64 7.81
CA LEU A 250 -27.08 0.89 8.21
C LEU A 250 -26.87 0.36 9.62
N ARG A 251 -25.90 -0.52 9.81
CA ARG A 251 -25.46 -1.02 11.11
C ARG A 251 -23.96 -0.84 11.25
N TRP A 252 -23.49 -0.65 12.45
CA TRP A 252 -22.05 -0.66 12.72
C TRP A 252 -21.60 -2.11 12.97
N ARG A 253 -20.46 -2.53 12.41
CA ARG A 253 -20.03 -3.94 12.37
C ARG A 253 -20.04 -4.67 13.73
N LEU A 254 -19.79 -3.97 14.83
CA LEU A 254 -19.78 -4.51 16.19
C LEU A 254 -21.02 -4.13 17.03
N ASP A 255 -22.08 -3.61 16.43
CA ASP A 255 -23.35 -3.38 17.13
C ASP A 255 -23.95 -4.73 17.59
N GLY A 256 -23.90 -4.98 18.90
CA GLY A 256 -24.44 -6.21 19.51
C GLY A 256 -23.42 -7.04 20.31
N GLN A 257 -22.14 -6.71 20.29
CA GLN A 257 -21.20 -7.20 21.31
C GLN A 257 -21.25 -6.25 22.51
N GLU A 258 -21.64 -6.77 23.68
CA GLU A 258 -21.66 -5.96 24.92
C GLU A 258 -20.31 -5.25 25.13
N PRO A 259 -20.30 -3.95 25.45
CA PRO A 259 -19.08 -3.28 25.84
C PRO A 259 -18.52 -3.99 27.07
N LEU A 260 -17.30 -4.50 26.98
CA LEU A 260 -16.58 -5.02 28.14
C LEU A 260 -16.60 -3.95 29.23
N ARG A 261 -17.24 -4.27 30.35
CA ARG A 261 -17.27 -3.40 31.54
C ARG A 261 -15.83 -3.11 31.93
N ALA A 262 -15.47 -1.83 31.89
CA ALA A 262 -14.22 -1.37 32.52
C ALA A 262 -14.24 -1.85 33.98
N THR A 263 -13.39 -2.80 34.29
CA THR A 263 -13.07 -3.13 35.67
C THR A 263 -12.29 -1.97 36.26
N ALA A 264 -12.88 -1.37 37.29
CA ALA A 264 -12.35 -0.26 38.06
C ALA A 264 -11.05 -0.66 38.80
#